data_56978807ef41960cc54e7feadaf9489f
#
_entry.id   56978807ef41960cc54e7feadaf9489f
#
_cell.length_a   1.000
_cell.length_b   1.000
_cell.length_c   1.000
_cell.angle_alpha   90.00
_cell.angle_beta   90.00
_cell.angle_gamma   90.00
#
_symmetry.space_group_name_H-M   'P 1'
#
loop_
_entity.id
_entity.type
_entity.pdbx_description
1 polymer ?
#
loop_
_entity_poly.entity_id
_entity_poly.type
_entity_poly.pdbx_seq_one_letter_code
_entity_poly.pdbx_strand_id
1 'polypeptide(L)'
;GLVGSEMCIRDRKEGGEIWQALSDMAKENSLYLVAGSVPEDDGGKTYNTSYVFDPEGKCIAKHRKVHLFDIDVKGGQRFMESETLTAGDSLTTFDTPWGKMGLCICYDIRFPEWMRLMALEGAKAVFIPAAFNMTTGPAHWELSFRARALDNQIYLFGCAPARDMDASYHSWGNSIATNPWGEVMAQLDETEGILFAHADFQREDAIRDQLPLLRHRRVDLYELREIKK
;
A
#
# COMPACT_ATOMS: atom_id res chain seq x y z
N GLY A 1 -2.17 2.83 -15.54
CA GLY A 1 -3.17 1.93 -15.03
C GLY A 1 -2.87 0.47 -15.32
N LEU A 2 -3.16 -0.37 -14.37
CA LEU A 2 -3.00 -1.83 -14.46
C LEU A 2 -4.02 -2.49 -15.40
N VAL A 3 -4.94 -1.74 -15.95
CA VAL A 3 -6.02 -2.26 -16.79
C VAL A 3 -5.75 -1.84 -18.22
N GLY A 4 -5.45 -2.82 -19.07
CA GLY A 4 -5.49 -2.64 -20.52
C GLY A 4 -4.14 -2.53 -21.22
N SER A 5 -3.10 -3.17 -20.74
CA SER A 5 -1.89 -3.24 -21.55
C SER A 5 -1.28 -4.64 -21.58
N GLU A 6 -1.81 -5.48 -22.46
CA GLU A 6 -1.05 -6.63 -22.97
C GLU A 6 0.31 -6.20 -23.58
N MET A 7 0.47 -4.90 -23.84
CA MET A 7 1.65 -4.32 -24.48
C MET A 7 2.82 -4.07 -23.52
N CYS A 8 2.63 -4.16 -22.22
CA CYS A 8 3.68 -3.89 -21.23
C CYS A 8 4.24 -5.12 -20.52
N ILE A 9 4.03 -6.35 -20.97
CA ILE A 9 4.42 -7.58 -20.26
C ILE A 9 5.88 -7.99 -20.53
N ARG A 10 6.60 -7.32 -21.42
CA ARG A 10 7.99 -7.66 -21.71
C ARG A 10 8.93 -6.91 -20.78
N ASP A 11 9.64 -7.64 -19.95
CA ASP A 11 10.72 -7.19 -19.06
C ASP A 11 10.31 -6.61 -17.70
N ARG A 12 9.58 -7.42 -16.93
CA ARG A 12 9.09 -7.05 -15.58
C ARG A 12 9.60 -7.97 -14.49
N LYS A 13 10.79 -8.51 -14.67
CA LYS A 13 11.48 -9.30 -13.65
C LYS A 13 12.13 -8.37 -12.64
N GLU A 14 12.33 -8.87 -11.43
CA GLU A 14 13.27 -8.28 -10.50
C GLU A 14 14.67 -8.17 -11.19
N GLY A 15 15.24 -6.95 -11.18
CA GLY A 15 16.47 -6.65 -11.95
C GLY A 15 16.23 -6.26 -13.42
N GLY A 16 14.98 -6.25 -13.91
CA GLY A 16 14.66 -5.78 -15.25
C GLY A 16 14.69 -4.26 -15.39
N GLU A 17 14.37 -3.76 -16.57
CA GLU A 17 14.49 -2.34 -16.93
C GLU A 17 13.73 -1.40 -16.00
N ILE A 18 12.45 -1.72 -15.68
CA ILE A 18 11.64 -0.91 -14.76
C ILE A 18 12.21 -0.94 -13.34
N TRP A 19 12.60 -2.12 -12.88
CA TRP A 19 13.23 -2.28 -11.57
C TRP A 19 14.52 -1.46 -11.46
N GLN A 20 15.36 -1.49 -12.49
CA GLN A 20 16.61 -0.74 -12.53
C GLN A 20 16.34 0.77 -12.53
N ALA A 21 15.39 1.25 -13.33
CA ALA A 21 15.01 2.66 -13.34
C ALA A 21 14.53 3.17 -11.97
N LEU A 22 13.78 2.34 -11.23
CA LEU A 22 13.34 2.67 -9.87
C LEU A 22 14.51 2.68 -8.87
N SER A 23 15.43 1.73 -8.98
CA SER A 23 16.66 1.69 -8.19
C SER A 23 17.53 2.93 -8.43
N ASP A 24 17.73 3.29 -9.69
CA ASP A 24 18.52 4.47 -10.08
C ASP A 24 17.83 5.77 -9.57
N MET A 25 16.52 5.87 -9.66
CA MET A 25 15.75 7.01 -9.13
C MET A 25 15.97 7.18 -7.62
N ALA A 26 15.91 6.12 -6.83
CA ALA A 26 16.18 6.16 -5.41
C ALA A 26 17.60 6.64 -5.11
N LYS A 27 18.58 6.10 -5.83
CA LYS A 27 20.00 6.42 -5.68
C LYS A 27 20.34 7.85 -6.10
N GLU A 28 19.90 8.27 -7.27
CA GLU A 28 20.17 9.62 -7.80
C GLU A 28 19.62 10.73 -6.91
N ASN A 29 18.48 10.47 -6.26
CA ASN A 29 17.86 11.43 -5.35
C ASN A 29 18.21 11.19 -3.87
N SER A 30 19.01 10.16 -3.55
CA SER A 30 19.43 9.81 -2.18
C SER A 30 18.24 9.68 -1.21
N LEU A 31 17.18 8.96 -1.61
CA LEU A 31 15.96 8.80 -0.84
C LEU A 31 15.51 7.34 -0.73
N TYR A 32 14.69 7.04 0.28
CA TYR A 32 13.92 5.81 0.30
C TYR A 32 12.74 5.94 -0.65
N LEU A 33 12.61 4.99 -1.58
CA LEU A 33 11.55 4.98 -2.60
C LEU A 33 10.62 3.79 -2.40
N VAL A 34 9.35 4.04 -2.11
CA VAL A 34 8.28 3.05 -2.28
C VAL A 34 7.71 3.23 -3.68
N ALA A 35 8.05 2.34 -4.56
CA ALA A 35 7.98 2.54 -6.01
C ALA A 35 6.60 2.26 -6.64
N GLY A 36 5.50 2.62 -5.96
CA GLY A 36 4.17 2.30 -6.47
C GLY A 36 3.95 0.79 -6.60
N SER A 37 3.20 0.35 -7.59
CA SER A 37 3.10 -1.07 -7.91
C SER A 37 3.10 -1.32 -9.41
N VAL A 38 3.75 -2.41 -9.81
CA VAL A 38 3.91 -2.82 -11.21
C VAL A 38 3.61 -4.31 -11.36
N PRO A 39 3.18 -4.77 -12.55
CA PRO A 39 3.13 -6.20 -12.82
C PRO A 39 4.55 -6.79 -12.83
N GLU A 40 4.76 -7.86 -12.08
CA GLU A 40 6.00 -8.64 -12.03
C GLU A 40 5.74 -10.00 -12.67
N ASP A 41 6.61 -10.43 -13.59
CA ASP A 41 6.61 -11.81 -14.11
C ASP A 41 7.67 -12.61 -13.35
N ASP A 42 7.25 -13.68 -12.69
CA ASP A 42 8.14 -14.61 -11.98
C ASP A 42 7.71 -16.05 -12.27
N GLY A 43 8.52 -16.74 -13.07
CA GLY A 43 8.32 -18.14 -13.40
C GLY A 43 7.00 -18.43 -14.15
N GLY A 44 6.54 -17.50 -14.99
CA GLY A 44 5.30 -17.62 -15.75
C GLY A 44 4.03 -17.27 -14.95
N LYS A 45 4.20 -16.73 -13.76
CA LYS A 45 3.12 -16.13 -12.94
C LYS A 45 3.28 -14.63 -12.92
N THR A 46 2.17 -13.92 -13.07
CA THR A 46 2.16 -12.46 -12.99
C THR A 46 1.61 -12.01 -11.64
N TYR A 47 2.34 -11.10 -10.99
CA TYR A 47 1.98 -10.53 -9.70
C TYR A 47 1.81 -9.00 -9.82
N ASN A 48 1.01 -8.41 -8.95
CA ASN A 48 1.02 -6.97 -8.71
C ASN A 48 2.00 -6.69 -7.58
N THR A 49 3.16 -6.07 -7.89
CA THR A 49 4.30 -6.00 -6.98
C THR A 49 4.75 -4.57 -6.75
N SER A 50 5.02 -4.24 -5.50
CA SER A 50 5.65 -2.99 -5.07
C SER A 50 7.03 -3.29 -4.50
N TYR A 51 8.02 -2.47 -4.89
CA TYR A 51 9.40 -2.55 -4.41
C TYR A 51 9.74 -1.36 -3.52
N VAL A 52 10.63 -1.57 -2.56
CA VAL A 52 11.21 -0.49 -1.75
C VAL A 52 12.71 -0.47 -1.96
N PHE A 53 13.23 0.71 -2.29
CA PHE A 53 14.65 0.95 -2.46
C PHE A 53 15.17 1.90 -1.38
N ASP A 54 16.40 1.66 -0.92
CA ASP A 54 17.11 2.57 -0.03
C ASP A 54 17.85 3.67 -0.82
N PRO A 55 18.48 4.66 -0.15
CA PRO A 55 19.21 5.75 -0.81
C PRO A 55 20.42 5.31 -1.65
N GLU A 56 20.89 4.09 -1.49
CA GLU A 56 21.95 3.48 -2.31
C GLU A 56 21.39 2.76 -3.55
N GLY A 57 20.07 2.72 -3.71
CA GLY A 57 19.36 2.03 -4.79
C GLY A 57 19.24 0.53 -4.57
N LYS A 58 19.50 0.05 -3.36
CA LYS A 58 19.32 -1.36 -3.01
C LYS A 58 17.85 -1.64 -2.72
N CYS A 59 17.31 -2.70 -3.33
CA CYS A 59 16.00 -3.18 -2.98
C CYS A 59 16.01 -3.80 -1.57
N ILE A 60 15.27 -3.21 -0.64
CA ILE A 60 15.20 -3.64 0.76
C ILE A 60 13.89 -4.34 1.11
N ALA A 61 12.87 -4.21 0.28
CA ALA A 61 11.61 -4.95 0.43
C ALA A 61 10.89 -5.10 -0.90
N LYS A 62 10.11 -6.18 -0.99
CA LYS A 62 9.21 -6.49 -2.10
C LYS A 62 7.89 -7.01 -1.53
N HIS A 63 6.78 -6.45 -1.98
CA HIS A 63 5.44 -6.90 -1.63
C HIS A 63 4.67 -7.29 -2.87
N ARG A 64 4.16 -8.50 -2.93
CA ARG A 64 3.17 -8.96 -3.91
C ARG A 64 1.78 -8.83 -3.32
N LYS A 65 0.88 -8.15 -4.00
CA LYS A 65 -0.50 -7.95 -3.55
C LYS A 65 -1.12 -9.27 -3.10
N VAL A 66 -1.55 -9.33 -1.85
CA VAL A 66 -2.04 -10.57 -1.24
C VAL A 66 -3.52 -10.78 -1.51
N HIS A 67 -4.31 -9.71 -1.42
CA HIS A 67 -5.75 -9.77 -1.66
C HIS A 67 -6.05 -9.24 -3.06
N LEU A 68 -6.37 -10.14 -3.98
CA LEU A 68 -6.77 -9.77 -5.34
C LEU A 68 -8.17 -9.19 -5.35
N PHE A 69 -8.37 -8.18 -6.18
CA PHE A 69 -9.65 -7.47 -6.26
C PHE A 69 -10.56 -8.19 -7.24
N ASP A 70 -11.34 -9.11 -6.71
CA ASP A 70 -12.35 -9.87 -7.44
C ASP A 70 -13.73 -9.39 -7.01
N ILE A 71 -14.45 -8.75 -7.93
CA ILE A 71 -15.80 -8.30 -7.71
C ILE A 71 -16.71 -8.74 -8.86
N ASP A 72 -17.90 -9.17 -8.52
CA ASP A 72 -18.98 -9.45 -9.46
C ASP A 72 -20.29 -8.94 -8.86
N VAL A 73 -20.63 -7.70 -9.18
CA VAL A 73 -21.81 -7.03 -8.66
C VAL A 73 -22.96 -7.20 -9.65
N LYS A 74 -24.01 -7.89 -9.25
CA LYS A 74 -25.18 -8.13 -10.09
C LYS A 74 -25.78 -6.81 -10.61
N GLY A 75 -25.76 -6.64 -11.93
CA GLY A 75 -26.18 -5.40 -12.60
C GLY A 75 -25.16 -4.24 -12.51
N GLY A 76 -23.95 -4.50 -12.02
CA GLY A 76 -22.87 -3.55 -11.87
C GLY A 76 -21.58 -4.01 -12.57
N GLN A 77 -20.46 -3.68 -11.96
CA GLN A 77 -19.12 -3.99 -12.49
C GLN A 77 -18.70 -5.42 -12.12
N ARG A 78 -18.20 -6.17 -13.11
CA ARG A 78 -17.39 -7.37 -12.91
C ARG A 78 -15.92 -7.03 -13.18
N PHE A 79 -15.07 -7.36 -12.22
CA PHE A 79 -13.63 -7.19 -12.35
C PHE A 79 -12.92 -8.28 -11.54
N MET A 80 -12.10 -9.09 -12.19
CA MET A 80 -11.46 -10.28 -11.60
C MET A 80 -9.95 -10.21 -11.82
N GLU A 81 -9.21 -9.71 -10.85
CA GLU A 81 -7.74 -9.71 -10.93
C GLU A 81 -7.17 -11.14 -10.95
N SER A 82 -7.84 -12.09 -10.29
CA SER A 82 -7.41 -13.48 -10.24
C SER A 82 -7.42 -14.20 -11.60
N GLU A 83 -8.09 -13.65 -12.61
CA GLU A 83 -8.04 -14.21 -13.97
C GLU A 83 -6.67 -13.95 -14.64
N THR A 84 -5.91 -12.95 -14.18
CA THR A 84 -4.63 -12.53 -14.79
C THR A 84 -3.47 -12.46 -13.82
N LEU A 85 -3.75 -12.30 -12.52
CA LEU A 85 -2.73 -12.13 -11.50
C LEU A 85 -2.72 -13.30 -10.50
N THR A 86 -1.54 -13.57 -9.96
CA THR A 86 -1.34 -14.49 -8.84
C THR A 86 -1.26 -13.69 -7.54
N ALA A 87 -1.92 -14.15 -6.49
CA ALA A 87 -1.82 -13.55 -5.17
C ALA A 87 -0.43 -13.77 -4.55
N GLY A 88 0.06 -12.75 -3.84
CA GLY A 88 1.16 -12.90 -2.89
C GLY A 88 0.76 -13.73 -1.68
N ASP A 89 1.73 -14.10 -0.85
CA ASP A 89 1.52 -15.03 0.27
C ASP A 89 2.23 -14.62 1.56
N SER A 90 2.74 -13.39 1.64
CA SER A 90 3.55 -12.92 2.77
C SER A 90 3.22 -11.50 3.19
N LEU A 91 3.28 -11.26 4.50
CA LEU A 91 3.28 -9.93 5.08
C LEU A 91 4.61 -9.22 4.75
N THR A 92 4.55 -7.93 4.49
CA THR A 92 5.77 -7.17 4.18
C THR A 92 5.96 -6.02 5.16
N THR A 93 7.00 -6.13 5.98
CA THR A 93 7.55 -5.04 6.76
C THR A 93 9.04 -4.88 6.42
N PHE A 94 9.59 -3.67 6.60
CA PHE A 94 11.00 -3.38 6.33
C PHE A 94 11.52 -2.33 7.31
N ASP A 95 12.82 -2.37 7.57
CA ASP A 95 13.47 -1.47 8.51
C ASP A 95 14.02 -0.22 7.80
N THR A 96 13.89 0.92 8.46
CA THR A 96 14.42 2.20 8.05
C THR A 96 15.10 2.89 9.23
N PRO A 97 15.89 3.96 9.06
CA PRO A 97 16.44 4.73 10.18
C PRO A 97 15.38 5.31 11.13
N TRP A 98 14.14 5.44 10.68
CA TRP A 98 13.02 5.96 11.48
C TRP A 98 12.19 4.87 12.16
N GLY A 99 12.55 3.61 11.98
CA GLY A 99 11.86 2.44 12.51
C GLY A 99 11.30 1.54 11.42
N LYS A 100 10.51 0.57 11.85
CA LYS A 100 9.89 -0.41 10.95
C LYS A 100 8.71 0.21 10.21
N MET A 101 8.61 -0.08 8.92
CA MET A 101 7.54 0.36 8.03
C MET A 101 6.83 -0.85 7.42
N GLY A 102 5.58 -0.68 7.03
CA GLY A 102 4.80 -1.69 6.32
C GLY A 102 4.53 -1.30 4.88
N LEU A 103 4.26 -2.29 4.05
CA LEU A 103 3.89 -2.13 2.65
C LEU A 103 2.73 -3.05 2.30
N CYS A 104 1.71 -2.51 1.67
CA CYS A 104 0.63 -3.29 1.07
C CYS A 104 0.08 -2.60 -0.19
N ILE A 105 -0.76 -3.26 -0.96
CA ILE A 105 -1.23 -2.74 -2.25
C ILE A 105 -2.76 -2.68 -2.28
N CYS A 106 -3.30 -1.48 -2.47
CA CYS A 106 -4.69 -1.19 -2.85
C CYS A 106 -5.73 -1.97 -2.01
N TYR A 107 -6.24 -3.08 -2.52
CA TYR A 107 -7.30 -3.87 -1.90
C TYR A 107 -6.92 -4.43 -0.52
N ASP A 108 -5.63 -4.61 -0.25
CA ASP A 108 -5.12 -5.08 1.05
C ASP A 108 -5.58 -4.19 2.22
N ILE A 109 -5.76 -2.86 2.02
CA ILE A 109 -6.21 -1.94 3.08
C ILE A 109 -7.60 -2.29 3.63
N ARG A 110 -8.44 -2.99 2.85
CA ARG A 110 -9.78 -3.36 3.25
C ARG A 110 -9.82 -4.44 4.33
N PHE A 111 -8.71 -5.14 4.53
CA PHE A 111 -8.56 -6.21 5.51
C PHE A 111 -7.91 -5.67 6.78
N PRO A 112 -8.71 -5.36 7.84
CA PRO A 112 -8.19 -4.80 9.08
C PRO A 112 -7.17 -5.72 9.75
N GLU A 113 -7.33 -7.04 9.59
CA GLU A 113 -6.42 -8.05 10.11
C GLU A 113 -5.01 -7.87 9.53
N TRP A 114 -4.92 -7.59 8.23
CA TRP A 114 -3.63 -7.42 7.53
C TRP A 114 -2.86 -6.20 8.06
N MET A 115 -3.57 -5.09 8.22
CA MET A 115 -3.00 -3.86 8.79
C MET A 115 -2.61 -4.06 10.26
N ARG A 116 -3.44 -4.81 11.03
CA ARG A 116 -3.15 -5.14 12.41
C ARG A 116 -1.89 -5.99 12.55
N LEU A 117 -1.67 -6.95 11.67
CA LEU A 117 -0.45 -7.77 11.66
C LEU A 117 0.78 -6.90 11.46
N MET A 118 0.78 -5.95 10.50
CA MET A 118 1.91 -5.02 10.31
C MET A 118 2.19 -4.19 11.56
N ALA A 119 1.14 -3.66 12.21
CA ALA A 119 1.29 -2.90 13.45
C ALA A 119 1.83 -3.75 14.60
N LEU A 120 1.46 -5.03 14.68
CA LEU A 120 1.97 -5.98 15.68
C LEU A 120 3.43 -6.38 15.42
N GLU A 121 3.86 -6.39 14.15
CA GLU A 121 5.27 -6.53 13.75
C GLU A 121 6.10 -5.27 14.08
N GLY A 122 5.46 -4.20 14.53
CA GLY A 122 6.10 -2.95 14.93
C GLY A 122 6.13 -1.86 13.86
N ALA A 123 5.36 -1.99 12.79
CA ALA A 123 5.27 -0.93 11.79
C ALA A 123 4.73 0.36 12.41
N LYS A 124 5.44 1.47 12.18
CA LYS A 124 5.06 2.83 12.57
C LYS A 124 4.30 3.56 11.46
N ALA A 125 4.57 3.20 10.23
CA ALA A 125 3.84 3.69 9.07
C ALA A 125 3.64 2.56 8.05
N VAL A 126 2.57 2.66 7.25
CA VAL A 126 2.33 1.75 6.12
C VAL A 126 2.12 2.57 4.85
N PHE A 127 2.80 2.17 3.78
CA PHE A 127 2.68 2.75 2.46
C PHE A 127 1.77 1.89 1.60
N ILE A 128 0.87 2.55 0.85
CA ILE A 128 -0.22 1.87 0.15
C ILE A 128 -0.39 2.50 -1.24
N PRO A 129 0.36 2.04 -2.26
CA PRO A 129 0.02 2.36 -3.63
C PRO A 129 -1.35 1.73 -3.96
N ALA A 130 -2.27 2.54 -4.49
CA ALA A 130 -3.64 2.11 -4.70
C ALA A 130 -4.36 2.91 -5.79
N ALA A 131 -5.27 2.26 -6.51
CA ALA A 131 -6.17 2.91 -7.45
C ALA A 131 -7.61 2.47 -7.17
N PHE A 132 -8.34 3.24 -6.36
CA PHE A 132 -9.76 2.99 -6.16
C PHE A 132 -10.55 3.53 -7.37
N ASN A 133 -11.62 2.86 -7.72
CA ASN A 133 -12.51 3.28 -8.81
C ASN A 133 -13.50 4.38 -8.34
N MET A 134 -14.24 4.94 -9.29
CA MET A 134 -15.22 6.02 -9.05
C MET A 134 -16.40 5.59 -8.18
N THR A 135 -16.68 4.29 -8.06
CA THR A 135 -17.78 3.78 -7.21
C THR A 135 -17.36 3.71 -5.74
N THR A 136 -16.18 3.14 -5.49
CA THR A 136 -15.71 2.87 -4.13
C THR A 136 -14.80 3.97 -3.60
N GLY A 137 -14.18 4.76 -4.45
CA GLY A 137 -13.30 5.86 -4.07
C GLY A 137 -14.00 6.87 -3.15
N PRO A 138 -15.11 7.50 -3.58
CA PRO A 138 -15.80 8.51 -2.77
C PRO A 138 -16.27 7.99 -1.42
N ALA A 139 -16.72 6.74 -1.37
CA ALA A 139 -17.31 6.16 -0.15
C ALA A 139 -16.27 5.53 0.80
N HIS A 140 -15.18 4.98 0.26
CA HIS A 140 -14.30 4.11 1.04
C HIS A 140 -12.87 4.58 1.17
N TRP A 141 -12.37 5.45 0.27
CA TRP A 141 -10.96 5.84 0.25
C TRP A 141 -10.51 6.46 1.58
N GLU A 142 -11.01 7.65 1.88
CA GLU A 142 -10.66 8.37 3.10
C GLU A 142 -11.03 7.57 4.36
N LEU A 143 -12.23 6.99 4.38
CA LEU A 143 -12.70 6.19 5.51
C LEU A 143 -11.75 5.03 5.83
N SER A 144 -11.28 4.30 4.81
CA SER A 144 -10.37 3.17 5.00
C SER A 144 -9.02 3.63 5.59
N PHE A 145 -8.44 4.70 5.07
CA PHE A 145 -7.17 5.23 5.58
C PHE A 145 -7.31 5.71 7.03
N ARG A 146 -8.32 6.50 7.33
CA ARG A 146 -8.57 7.01 8.68
C ARG A 146 -8.85 5.89 9.67
N ALA A 147 -9.70 4.92 9.31
CA ALA A 147 -10.03 3.80 10.18
C ALA A 147 -8.79 2.94 10.47
N ARG A 148 -8.00 2.57 9.44
CA ARG A 148 -6.81 1.74 9.65
C ARG A 148 -5.71 2.47 10.41
N ALA A 149 -5.54 3.78 10.21
CA ALA A 149 -4.63 4.60 11.00
C ALA A 149 -5.04 4.62 12.48
N LEU A 150 -6.31 4.90 12.78
CA LEU A 150 -6.86 4.93 14.12
C LEU A 150 -6.78 3.56 14.81
N ASP A 151 -7.28 2.51 14.16
CA ASP A 151 -7.34 1.15 14.74
C ASP A 151 -5.97 0.63 15.15
N ASN A 152 -4.94 0.99 14.39
CA ASN A 152 -3.58 0.48 14.56
C ASN A 152 -2.61 1.51 15.16
N GLN A 153 -3.05 2.75 15.30
CA GLN A 153 -2.27 3.88 15.81
C GLN A 153 -0.94 4.02 15.07
N ILE A 154 -1.03 4.08 13.73
CA ILE A 154 0.10 4.21 12.80
C ILE A 154 -0.19 5.31 11.77
N TYR A 155 0.88 5.79 11.12
CA TYR A 155 0.72 6.64 9.94
C TYR A 155 0.35 5.80 8.72
N LEU A 156 -0.52 6.31 7.84
CA LEU A 156 -0.77 5.71 6.54
C LEU A 156 -0.55 6.72 5.41
N PHE A 157 0.10 6.25 4.36
CA PHE A 157 0.39 7.03 3.17
C PHE A 157 -0.17 6.31 1.94
N GLY A 158 -1.23 6.87 1.37
CA GLY A 158 -1.86 6.38 0.15
C GLY A 158 -1.42 7.16 -1.07
N CYS A 159 -0.81 6.49 -2.02
CA CYS A 159 -0.44 7.08 -3.31
C CYS A 159 -1.36 6.53 -4.39
N ALA A 160 -2.11 7.42 -5.05
CA ALA A 160 -3.03 7.08 -6.13
C ALA A 160 -2.63 7.78 -7.43
N PRO A 161 -2.83 7.15 -8.60
CA PRO A 161 -2.64 7.83 -9.87
C PRO A 161 -3.67 8.96 -10.01
N ALA A 162 -3.28 10.06 -10.66
CA ALA A 162 -4.21 11.09 -11.09
C ALA A 162 -5.29 10.49 -12.00
N ARG A 163 -6.47 11.12 -12.01
CA ARG A 163 -7.58 10.66 -12.83
C ARG A 163 -7.36 11.06 -14.28
N ASP A 164 -7.38 10.06 -15.14
CA ASP A 164 -7.40 10.23 -16.59
C ASP A 164 -8.76 9.73 -17.10
N MET A 165 -9.55 10.66 -17.66
CA MET A 165 -10.89 10.36 -18.19
C MET A 165 -10.86 9.70 -19.55
N ASP A 166 -9.73 9.73 -20.26
CA ASP A 166 -9.53 9.05 -21.54
C ASP A 166 -9.02 7.60 -21.37
N ALA A 167 -8.58 7.25 -20.14
CA ALA A 167 -8.15 5.90 -19.83
C ALA A 167 -9.33 4.93 -19.68
N SER A 168 -9.09 3.64 -19.92
CA SER A 168 -10.08 2.58 -19.70
C SER A 168 -10.47 2.37 -18.24
N TYR A 169 -9.60 2.76 -17.29
CA TYR A 169 -9.85 2.73 -15.85
C TYR A 169 -9.75 4.13 -15.27
N HIS A 170 -10.84 4.60 -14.69
CA HIS A 170 -10.89 5.90 -14.04
C HIS A 170 -10.55 5.76 -12.55
N SER A 171 -9.36 6.20 -12.17
CA SER A 171 -8.93 6.26 -10.78
C SER A 171 -9.68 7.36 -10.02
N TRP A 172 -9.97 7.10 -8.75
CA TRP A 172 -10.48 8.13 -7.83
C TRP A 172 -9.45 9.25 -7.61
N GLY A 173 -8.14 8.94 -7.68
CA GLY A 173 -7.07 9.86 -7.32
C GLY A 173 -6.99 10.04 -5.81
N ASN A 174 -6.84 11.28 -5.36
CA ASN A 174 -6.95 11.68 -3.96
C ASN A 174 -5.87 11.08 -3.06
N SER A 175 -4.60 11.07 -3.47
CA SER A 175 -3.48 10.64 -2.60
C SER A 175 -3.61 11.26 -1.22
N ILE A 176 -3.36 10.47 -0.15
CA ILE A 176 -3.71 10.84 1.21
C ILE A 176 -2.62 10.44 2.21
N ALA A 177 -2.45 11.29 3.25
CA ALA A 177 -1.68 10.96 4.43
C ALA A 177 -2.56 11.09 5.68
N THR A 178 -2.54 10.07 6.55
CA THR A 178 -3.29 10.06 7.82
C THR A 178 -2.37 9.78 9.00
N ASN A 179 -2.70 10.35 10.16
CA ASN A 179 -1.92 10.19 11.39
C ASN A 179 -2.51 9.11 12.32
N PRO A 180 -1.79 8.71 13.38
CA PRO A 180 -2.23 7.68 14.33
C PRO A 180 -3.52 7.98 15.10
N TRP A 181 -4.00 9.25 15.04
CA TRP A 181 -5.29 9.66 15.64
C TRP A 181 -6.46 9.52 14.66
N GLY A 182 -6.19 9.10 13.40
CA GLY A 182 -7.19 8.98 12.34
C GLY A 182 -7.56 10.29 11.65
N GLU A 183 -6.72 11.32 11.82
CA GLU A 183 -6.88 12.60 11.13
C GLU A 183 -6.20 12.59 9.76
N VAL A 184 -6.81 13.23 8.77
CA VAL A 184 -6.17 13.51 7.47
C VAL A 184 -5.18 14.63 7.66
N MET A 185 -3.90 14.35 7.41
CA MET A 185 -2.82 15.33 7.50
C MET A 185 -2.71 16.16 6.23
N ALA A 186 -2.86 15.51 5.09
CA ALA A 186 -2.86 16.11 3.77
C ALA A 186 -3.56 15.17 2.78
N GLN A 187 -4.18 15.76 1.77
CA GLN A 187 -4.84 15.03 0.69
C GLN A 187 -4.78 15.86 -0.59
N LEU A 188 -4.49 15.21 -1.70
CA LEU A 188 -4.65 15.78 -3.03
C LEU A 188 -6.10 15.61 -3.51
N ASP A 189 -6.42 16.28 -4.59
CA ASP A 189 -7.60 16.01 -5.40
C ASP A 189 -7.33 14.90 -6.44
N GLU A 190 -8.09 14.86 -7.50
CA GLU A 190 -7.93 13.89 -8.59
C GLU A 190 -6.85 14.26 -9.62
N THR A 191 -6.26 15.43 -9.53
CA THR A 191 -5.27 15.92 -10.50
C THR A 191 -3.84 15.48 -10.16
N GLU A 192 -2.91 15.69 -11.09
CA GLU A 192 -1.49 15.47 -10.82
C GLU A 192 -0.97 16.44 -9.76
N GLY A 193 -0.20 15.91 -8.81
CA GLY A 193 0.36 16.73 -7.76
C GLY A 193 1.35 15.97 -6.89
N ILE A 194 2.05 16.72 -6.02
CA ILE A 194 2.96 16.19 -5.02
C ILE A 194 2.39 16.50 -3.64
N LEU A 195 2.19 15.46 -2.83
CA LEU A 195 1.73 15.58 -1.47
C LEU A 195 2.92 15.48 -0.52
N PHE A 196 3.08 16.51 0.34
CA PHE A 196 4.04 16.50 1.43
C PHE A 196 3.33 16.27 2.76
N ALA A 197 3.86 15.36 3.57
CA ALA A 197 3.38 15.10 4.92
C ALA A 197 4.55 14.82 5.85
N HIS A 198 4.43 15.23 7.11
CA HIS A 198 5.45 15.02 8.13
C HIS A 198 4.96 14.00 9.16
N ALA A 199 5.66 12.85 9.29
CA ALA A 199 5.38 11.87 10.33
C ALA A 199 6.22 12.18 11.58
N ASP A 200 5.54 12.43 12.69
CA ASP A 200 6.15 12.61 14.00
C ASP A 200 5.97 11.31 14.82
N PHE A 201 6.99 10.48 14.83
CA PHE A 201 6.94 9.20 15.56
C PHE A 201 6.99 9.34 17.08
N GLN A 202 7.41 10.50 17.62
CA GLN A 202 7.28 10.77 19.06
C GLN A 202 5.81 11.03 19.43
N ARG A 203 5.06 11.71 18.55
CA ARG A 203 3.61 11.88 18.70
C ARG A 203 2.88 10.54 18.63
N GLU A 204 3.31 9.63 17.75
CA GLU A 204 2.75 8.27 17.68
C GLU A 204 2.93 7.52 19.00
N ASP A 205 4.15 7.52 19.54
CA ASP A 205 4.45 6.87 20.80
C ASP A 205 3.60 7.45 21.95
N ALA A 206 3.45 8.79 22.00
CA ALA A 206 2.62 9.46 23.00
C ALA A 206 1.12 9.09 22.85
N ILE A 207 0.60 8.95 21.65
CA ILE A 207 -0.78 8.49 21.40
C ILE A 207 -0.97 7.06 21.89
N ARG A 208 -0.04 6.16 21.61
CA ARG A 208 -0.07 4.77 22.07
C ARG A 208 0.02 4.64 23.58
N ASP A 209 0.70 5.55 24.26
CA ASP A 209 0.78 5.56 25.73
C ASP A 209 -0.50 6.10 26.38
N GLN A 210 -1.12 7.13 25.79
CA GLN A 210 -2.36 7.72 26.32
C GLN A 210 -3.60 6.86 26.05
N LEU A 211 -3.66 6.22 24.89
CA LEU A 211 -4.76 5.35 24.45
C LEU A 211 -4.19 4.00 23.96
N PRO A 212 -3.80 3.08 24.84
CA PRO A 212 -3.00 1.91 24.45
C PRO A 212 -3.81 0.78 23.82
N LEU A 213 -4.42 1.03 22.64
CA LEU A 213 -5.30 0.07 21.96
C LEU A 213 -4.60 -1.26 21.67
N LEU A 214 -3.34 -1.23 21.23
CA LEU A 214 -2.59 -2.45 20.91
C LEU A 214 -2.29 -3.28 22.18
N ARG A 215 -2.00 -2.62 23.31
CA ARG A 215 -1.72 -3.30 24.60
C ARG A 215 -2.98 -3.81 25.29
N HIS A 216 -4.14 -3.17 25.08
CA HIS A 216 -5.43 -3.55 25.67
C HIS A 216 -6.14 -4.68 24.92
N ARG A 217 -5.52 -5.23 23.86
CA ARG A 217 -6.07 -6.41 23.20
C ARG A 217 -6.16 -7.59 24.18
N ARG A 218 -7.28 -8.27 24.17
CA ARG A 218 -7.52 -9.44 25.02
C ARG A 218 -6.90 -10.69 24.39
N VAL A 219 -5.54 -10.75 24.43
CA VAL A 219 -4.76 -11.87 23.88
C VAL A 219 -4.98 -13.19 24.63
N ASP A 220 -5.66 -13.12 25.77
CA ASP A 220 -6.18 -14.25 26.52
C ASP A 220 -7.48 -14.84 25.92
N LEU A 221 -8.17 -14.09 25.06
CA LEU A 221 -9.44 -14.50 24.45
C LEU A 221 -9.33 -14.77 22.95
N TYR A 222 -8.44 -14.07 22.26
CA TYR A 222 -8.27 -14.20 20.81
C TYR A 222 -6.84 -13.90 20.39
N GLU A 223 -6.40 -14.55 19.32
CA GLU A 223 -5.08 -14.37 18.72
C GLU A 223 -5.22 -13.96 17.25
N LEU A 224 -4.34 -13.08 16.81
CA LEU A 224 -4.12 -12.78 15.40
C LEU A 224 -2.65 -12.99 15.08
N ARG A 225 -2.36 -13.87 14.12
CA ARG A 225 -0.99 -14.19 13.69
C ARG A 225 -0.93 -14.50 12.21
N GLU A 226 0.21 -14.19 11.61
CA GLU A 226 0.55 -14.67 10.28
C GLU A 226 0.77 -16.20 10.33
N ILE A 227 0.21 -16.91 9.35
CA ILE A 227 0.49 -18.33 9.17
C ILE A 227 1.69 -18.43 8.22
N LYS A 228 2.88 -18.54 8.78
CA LYS A 228 4.10 -18.78 7.97
C LYS A 228 4.04 -20.20 7.41
N LYS A 229 4.15 -20.31 6.08
CA LYS A 229 4.22 -21.58 5.36
C LYS A 229 5.63 -22.15 5.35
#